data_4b992d2bf538f0bd1636c6d2d4444b83
#
_entry.id   4b992d2bf538f0bd1636c6d2d4444b83
#
_cell.length_a   1.000
_cell.length_b   1.000
_cell.length_c   1.000
_cell.angle_alpha   90.00
_cell.angle_beta   90.00
_cell.angle_gamma   90.00
#
_symmetry.space_group_name_H-M   'P 1'
#
loop_
_entity.id
_entity.type
_entity.pdbx_description
1 polymer ?
#
loop_
_entity_poly.entity_id
_entity_poly.type
_entity_poly.pdbx_seq_one_letter_code
_entity_poly.pdbx_strand_id
1 'polypeptide(L)'
;MAVTVSNTYSLSMIYAGFKRVGTWWNYKNVISPFYRLYYIEKGNGKVYINNISYELTPGTLFLIPKFTFHSYECDDFMDHYYICFFDDLTGNAGIPNPMQMNLKVTAHSMDFDLVKRYLELNPYKHLMVSDPQRYDNDRMIYESHEEKISFCTSRLMES
;
A
#
# COMPACT_ATOMS: atom_id res chain seq x y z
N MET A 1 24.85 9.12 26.61
CA MET A 1 24.97 8.24 25.40
C MET A 1 23.59 8.09 24.78
N ALA A 2 23.40 8.62 23.60
CA ALA A 2 22.14 8.49 22.91
C ALA A 2 22.02 7.06 22.34
N VAL A 3 21.02 6.31 22.80
CA VAL A 3 20.70 5.01 22.20
C VAL A 3 19.81 5.27 20.99
N THR A 4 20.35 5.08 19.80
CA THR A 4 19.55 5.15 18.58
C THR A 4 18.76 3.84 18.48
N VAL A 5 17.46 3.89 18.77
CA VAL A 5 16.59 2.74 18.53
C VAL A 5 16.23 2.75 17.05
N SER A 6 16.79 1.80 16.32
CA SER A 6 16.40 1.56 14.93
C SER A 6 15.02 0.91 14.91
N ASN A 7 14.01 1.66 14.47
CA ASN A 7 12.67 1.09 14.24
C ASN A 7 12.69 0.29 12.94
N THR A 8 12.76 -1.04 13.06
CA THR A 8 12.71 -1.95 11.91
C THR A 8 11.32 -2.55 11.82
N TYR A 9 10.68 -2.38 10.66
CA TYR A 9 9.39 -3.00 10.37
C TYR A 9 9.58 -4.14 9.39
N SER A 10 8.85 -5.23 9.59
CA SER A 10 8.78 -6.33 8.63
C SER A 10 7.62 -6.08 7.69
N LEU A 11 7.90 -5.89 6.42
CA LEU A 11 6.90 -5.61 5.39
C LEU A 11 6.96 -6.69 4.31
N SER A 12 5.78 -7.07 3.82
CA SER A 12 5.62 -8.08 2.79
C SER A 12 4.76 -7.54 1.68
N MET A 13 5.34 -7.30 0.50
CA MET A 13 4.59 -6.76 -0.63
C MET A 13 3.67 -7.79 -1.26
N ILE A 14 2.47 -7.36 -1.64
CA ILE A 14 1.48 -8.18 -2.33
C ILE A 14 1.32 -7.74 -3.77
N TYR A 15 1.05 -6.46 -3.98
CA TYR A 15 0.83 -5.87 -5.30
C TYR A 15 1.69 -4.63 -5.48
N ALA A 16 2.15 -4.41 -6.70
CA ALA A 16 2.79 -3.18 -7.10
C ALA A 16 2.61 -2.98 -8.61
N GLY A 17 2.25 -1.77 -9.01
CA GLY A 17 2.04 -1.48 -10.41
C GLY A 17 1.81 -0.01 -10.68
N PHE A 18 1.62 0.30 -11.95
CA PHE A 18 1.19 1.58 -12.45
C PHE A 18 -0.18 1.42 -13.09
N LYS A 19 -1.07 2.39 -12.86
CA LYS A 19 -2.39 2.39 -13.48
C LYS A 19 -2.85 3.82 -13.77
N ARG A 20 -3.35 4.02 -14.97
CA ARG A 20 -4.20 5.17 -15.28
C ARG A 20 -5.63 4.80 -14.93
N VAL A 21 -6.24 5.57 -14.05
CA VAL A 21 -7.65 5.41 -13.69
C VAL A 21 -8.44 6.60 -14.21
N GLY A 22 -9.73 6.39 -14.40
CA GLY A 22 -10.68 7.39 -14.86
C GLY A 22 -11.88 7.46 -13.94
N THR A 23 -13.00 7.97 -14.46
CA THR A 23 -14.23 8.14 -13.68
C THR A 23 -14.82 6.83 -13.14
N TRP A 24 -14.46 5.70 -13.70
CA TRP A 24 -14.85 4.38 -13.20
C TRP A 24 -14.22 4.03 -11.87
N TRP A 25 -13.10 4.69 -11.49
CA TRP A 25 -12.44 4.50 -10.21
C TRP A 25 -13.21 5.27 -9.14
N ASN A 26 -14.27 4.64 -8.67
CA ASN A 26 -15.23 5.19 -7.73
C ASN A 26 -15.74 4.04 -6.86
N TYR A 27 -15.06 3.81 -5.74
CA TYR A 27 -15.36 2.71 -4.84
C TYR A 27 -15.58 3.25 -3.44
N LYS A 28 -16.62 2.75 -2.77
CA LYS A 28 -17.02 3.23 -1.44
C LYS A 28 -16.91 2.11 -0.41
N ASN A 29 -16.62 2.51 0.82
CA ASN A 29 -16.58 1.60 1.98
C ASN A 29 -15.60 0.44 1.76
N VAL A 30 -14.45 0.75 1.20
CA VAL A 30 -13.37 -0.22 1.00
C VAL A 30 -12.64 -0.41 2.33
N ILE A 31 -12.34 -1.66 2.67
CA ILE A 31 -11.48 -2.01 3.79
C ILE A 31 -10.62 -3.19 3.39
N SER A 32 -9.34 -3.10 3.67
CA SER A 32 -8.38 -4.15 3.32
C SER A 32 -7.47 -4.46 4.51
N PRO A 33 -7.01 -5.72 4.65
CA PRO A 33 -6.10 -6.09 5.73
C PRO A 33 -4.65 -5.70 5.45
N PHE A 34 -4.39 -4.93 4.40
CA PHE A 34 -3.06 -4.48 3.99
C PHE A 34 -3.03 -2.97 3.80
N TYR A 35 -1.82 -2.42 3.77
CA TYR A 35 -1.56 -1.01 3.47
C TYR A 35 -1.54 -0.78 1.98
N ARG A 36 -1.97 0.43 1.55
CA ARG A 36 -1.87 0.90 0.17
C ARG A 36 -1.06 2.17 0.15
N LEU A 37 0.03 2.17 -0.60
CA LEU A 37 0.85 3.35 -0.84
C LEU A 37 0.66 3.79 -2.28
N TYR A 38 0.29 5.04 -2.49
CA TYR A 38 0.12 5.64 -3.81
C TYR A 38 1.15 6.74 -4.04
N TYR A 39 1.74 6.74 -5.22
CA TYR A 39 2.47 7.88 -5.77
C TYR A 39 1.71 8.42 -6.97
N ILE A 40 1.35 9.70 -6.94
CA ILE A 40 0.58 10.34 -7.99
C ILE A 40 1.53 11.02 -8.98
N GLU A 41 1.49 10.59 -10.23
CA GLU A 41 2.34 11.15 -11.28
C GLU A 41 1.64 12.27 -12.06
N LYS A 42 0.39 12.04 -12.47
CA LYS A 42 -0.41 12.99 -13.27
C LYS A 42 -1.87 12.89 -12.89
N GLY A 43 -2.62 13.96 -13.18
CA GLY A 43 -4.05 14.00 -12.92
C GLY A 43 -4.37 14.15 -11.44
N ASN A 44 -5.60 13.87 -11.07
CA ASN A 44 -6.10 14.09 -9.72
C ASN A 44 -7.07 12.99 -9.30
N GLY A 45 -7.07 12.69 -8.02
CA GLY A 45 -8.06 11.81 -7.41
C GLY A 45 -8.38 12.30 -6.00
N LYS A 46 -9.28 11.58 -5.33
CA LYS A 46 -9.65 11.87 -3.93
C LYS A 46 -9.78 10.58 -3.15
N VAL A 47 -9.37 10.63 -1.89
CA VAL A 47 -9.61 9.58 -0.91
C VAL A 47 -10.32 10.18 0.28
N TYR A 48 -11.32 9.48 0.79
CA TYR A 48 -12.09 9.87 1.97
C TYR A 48 -11.83 8.88 3.09
N ILE A 49 -11.37 9.38 4.24
CA ILE A 49 -11.16 8.58 5.47
C ILE A 49 -11.72 9.38 6.63
N ASN A 50 -12.62 8.77 7.44
CA ASN A 50 -13.21 9.41 8.62
C ASN A 50 -13.82 10.79 8.33
N ASN A 51 -14.56 10.92 7.22
CA ASN A 51 -15.17 12.17 6.75
C ASN A 51 -14.16 13.26 6.38
N ILE A 52 -12.88 12.91 6.25
CA ILE A 52 -11.84 13.82 5.77
C ILE A 52 -11.56 13.49 4.31
N SER A 53 -11.56 14.53 3.49
CA SER A 53 -11.23 14.43 2.06
C SER A 53 -9.75 14.74 1.86
N TYR A 54 -9.04 13.84 1.19
CA TYR A 54 -7.65 14.01 0.82
C TYR A 54 -7.55 14.14 -0.70
N GLU A 55 -6.99 15.26 -1.17
CA GLU A 55 -6.73 15.45 -2.59
C GLU A 55 -5.45 14.69 -2.99
N LEU A 56 -5.56 13.88 -4.03
CA LEU A 56 -4.42 13.20 -4.64
C LEU A 56 -3.96 14.02 -5.85
N THR A 57 -2.83 14.68 -5.73
CA THR A 57 -2.28 15.56 -6.76
C THR A 57 -0.87 15.11 -7.17
N PRO A 58 -0.38 15.51 -8.36
CA PRO A 58 0.96 15.11 -8.80
C PRO A 58 2.04 15.44 -7.78
N GLY A 59 2.95 14.49 -7.56
CA GLY A 59 4.02 14.63 -6.58
C GLY A 59 3.61 14.31 -5.14
N THR A 60 2.46 13.67 -4.95
CA THR A 60 1.96 13.27 -3.63
C THR A 60 2.25 11.79 -3.38
N LEU A 61 2.71 11.47 -2.16
CA LEU A 61 2.66 10.13 -1.60
C LEU A 61 1.49 10.07 -0.62
N PHE A 62 0.67 9.03 -0.76
CA PHE A 62 -0.50 8.84 0.09
C PHE A 62 -0.54 7.41 0.62
N LEU A 63 -0.73 7.25 1.93
CA LEU A 63 -0.83 5.94 2.58
C LEU A 63 -2.24 5.72 3.10
N ILE A 64 -2.86 4.59 2.70
CA ILE A 64 -4.11 4.13 3.29
C ILE A 64 -3.76 2.98 4.24
N PRO A 65 -3.97 3.15 5.56
CA PRO A 65 -3.64 2.11 6.54
C PRO A 65 -4.53 0.88 6.40
N LYS A 66 -4.02 -0.26 6.83
CA LYS A 66 -4.80 -1.50 6.92
C LYS A 66 -6.02 -1.34 7.85
N PHE A 67 -7.07 -2.10 7.60
CA PHE A 67 -8.31 -2.13 8.38
C PHE A 67 -8.95 -0.74 8.55
N THR A 68 -8.78 0.12 7.57
CA THR A 68 -9.32 1.48 7.58
C THR A 68 -10.36 1.61 6.48
N PHE A 69 -11.61 1.90 6.86
CA PHE A 69 -12.65 2.19 5.88
C PHE A 69 -12.32 3.46 5.11
N HIS A 70 -12.37 3.36 3.80
CA HIS A 70 -12.09 4.48 2.92
C HIS A 70 -12.92 4.38 1.64
N SER A 71 -13.05 5.52 0.98
CA SER A 71 -13.64 5.61 -0.35
C SER A 71 -12.70 6.38 -1.23
N TYR A 72 -12.72 6.11 -2.53
CA TYR A 72 -11.91 6.87 -3.47
C TYR A 72 -12.65 7.10 -4.77
N GLU A 73 -12.31 8.21 -5.42
CA GLU A 73 -12.93 8.62 -6.67
C GLU A 73 -11.96 9.42 -7.55
N CYS A 74 -12.27 9.48 -8.84
CA CYS A 74 -11.53 10.25 -9.83
C CYS A 74 -12.53 10.92 -10.78
N ASP A 75 -12.41 12.24 -10.95
CA ASP A 75 -13.36 13.00 -11.77
C ASP A 75 -13.02 12.99 -13.25
N ASP A 76 -11.76 12.79 -13.62
CA ASP A 76 -11.28 12.80 -15.01
C ASP A 76 -10.30 11.64 -15.22
N PHE A 77 -9.04 11.83 -14.83
CA PHE A 77 -8.04 10.77 -14.87
C PHE A 77 -6.99 10.98 -13.77
N MET A 78 -6.32 9.89 -13.43
CA MET A 78 -5.18 9.92 -12.53
C MET A 78 -4.20 8.82 -12.92
N ASP A 79 -2.94 9.21 -13.12
CA ASP A 79 -1.85 8.28 -13.30
C ASP A 79 -1.15 8.09 -11.95
N HIS A 80 -1.14 6.86 -11.46
CA HIS A 80 -0.53 6.58 -10.17
C HIS A 80 0.20 5.26 -10.15
N TYR A 81 1.22 5.20 -9.29
CA TYR A 81 1.88 3.98 -8.89
C TYR A 81 1.28 3.53 -7.56
N TYR A 82 1.06 2.23 -7.41
CA TYR A 82 0.53 1.67 -6.18
C TYR A 82 1.43 0.53 -5.67
N ILE A 83 1.58 0.47 -4.35
CA ILE A 83 2.25 -0.63 -3.65
C ILE A 83 1.34 -1.04 -2.50
N CYS A 84 0.91 -2.31 -2.50
CA CYS A 84 0.11 -2.89 -1.43
C CYS A 84 0.98 -3.86 -0.65
N PHE A 85 0.97 -3.76 0.68
CA PHE A 85 1.86 -4.56 1.52
C PHE A 85 1.23 -4.90 2.86
N PHE A 86 1.65 -6.05 3.42
CA PHE A 86 1.38 -6.41 4.81
C PHE A 86 2.50 -5.93 5.70
N ASP A 87 2.19 -5.57 6.94
CA ASP A 87 3.17 -5.47 8.01
C ASP A 87 3.24 -6.79 8.78
N ASP A 88 4.05 -6.85 9.83
CA ASP A 88 4.22 -8.07 10.61
C ASP A 88 2.90 -8.50 11.26
N LEU A 89 2.42 -9.69 10.88
CA LEU A 89 1.19 -10.29 11.41
C LEU A 89 1.34 -10.80 12.85
N THR A 90 2.57 -10.97 13.35
CA THR A 90 2.83 -11.40 14.73
C THR A 90 2.67 -10.24 15.72
N GLY A 91 2.59 -9.01 15.24
CA GLY A 91 2.48 -7.80 16.06
C GLY A 91 3.79 -7.32 16.68
N ASN A 92 4.92 -8.00 16.42
CA ASN A 92 6.21 -7.66 17.01
C ASN A 92 7.02 -6.67 16.17
N ALA A 93 6.79 -6.62 14.86
CA ALA A 93 7.47 -5.75 13.91
C ALA A 93 6.48 -5.05 12.95
N GLY A 94 5.24 -4.88 13.38
CA GLY A 94 4.23 -4.14 12.65
C GLY A 94 4.34 -2.63 12.89
N ILE A 95 3.71 -1.86 12.01
CA ILE A 95 3.69 -0.40 12.12
C ILE A 95 2.79 -0.01 13.30
N PRO A 96 3.32 0.69 14.33
CA PRO A 96 2.51 1.10 15.47
C PRO A 96 1.64 2.30 15.10
N ASN A 97 0.38 2.29 15.55
CA ASN A 97 -0.55 3.42 15.43
C ASN A 97 -0.62 4.02 14.02
N PRO A 98 -0.93 3.21 12.97
CA PRO A 98 -0.86 3.70 11.59
C PRO A 98 -1.77 4.91 11.32
N MET A 99 -2.87 5.07 12.05
CA MET A 99 -3.77 6.22 11.89
C MET A 99 -3.20 7.53 12.44
N GLN A 100 -2.13 7.47 13.21
CA GLN A 100 -1.42 8.66 13.71
C GLN A 100 -0.30 9.10 12.75
N MET A 101 -0.04 8.34 11.70
CA MET A 101 0.93 8.72 10.69
C MET A 101 0.41 9.87 9.84
N ASN A 102 1.31 10.63 9.27
CA ASN A 102 0.95 11.62 8.26
C ASN A 102 0.66 10.88 6.95
N LEU A 103 -0.62 10.71 6.64
CA LEU A 103 -1.07 9.89 5.50
C LEU A 103 -0.72 10.50 4.14
N LYS A 104 -0.57 11.82 4.07
CA LYS A 104 -0.29 12.54 2.83
C LYS A 104 0.98 13.37 2.98
N VAL A 105 1.96 13.12 2.15
CA VAL A 105 3.22 13.89 2.15
C VAL A 105 3.60 14.25 0.71
N THR A 106 4.35 15.36 0.57
CA THR A 106 4.96 15.70 -0.70
C THR A 106 6.13 14.77 -0.97
N ALA A 107 6.14 14.12 -2.14
CA ALA A 107 7.21 13.23 -2.54
C ALA A 107 8.43 14.02 -3.02
N HIS A 108 9.61 13.47 -2.75
CA HIS A 108 10.86 13.92 -3.34
C HIS A 108 11.19 13.09 -4.59
N SER A 109 12.08 13.59 -5.44
CA SER A 109 12.50 12.86 -6.64
C SER A 109 13.04 11.46 -6.34
N MET A 110 13.74 11.32 -5.21
CA MET A 110 14.23 10.02 -4.75
C MET A 110 13.09 9.02 -4.46
N ASP A 111 12.00 9.48 -3.89
CA ASP A 111 10.84 8.63 -3.60
C ASP A 111 10.25 8.07 -4.89
N PHE A 112 10.14 8.90 -5.90
CA PHE A 112 9.65 8.49 -7.22
C PHE A 112 10.59 7.45 -7.87
N ASP A 113 11.88 7.70 -7.84
CA ASP A 113 12.88 6.80 -8.39
C ASP A 113 12.86 5.43 -7.69
N LEU A 114 12.69 5.42 -6.37
CA LEU A 114 12.57 4.19 -5.58
C LEU A 114 11.32 3.39 -5.95
N VAL A 115 10.18 4.06 -6.07
CA VAL A 115 8.91 3.41 -6.47
C VAL A 115 9.06 2.79 -7.85
N LYS A 116 9.59 3.53 -8.82
CA LYS A 116 9.80 3.03 -10.18
C LYS A 116 10.76 1.84 -10.19
N ARG A 117 11.87 1.94 -9.49
CA ARG A 117 12.86 0.86 -9.39
C ARG A 117 12.25 -0.39 -8.78
N TYR A 118 11.43 -0.23 -7.76
CA TYR A 118 10.76 -1.33 -7.11
C TYR A 118 9.79 -2.07 -8.07
N LEU A 119 9.06 -1.32 -8.87
CA LEU A 119 8.17 -1.90 -9.88
C LEU A 119 8.97 -2.64 -10.97
N GLU A 120 10.10 -2.10 -11.41
CA GLU A 120 10.96 -2.76 -12.39
C GLU A 120 11.47 -4.11 -11.90
N LEU A 121 11.77 -4.21 -10.59
CA LEU A 121 12.23 -5.44 -9.97
C LEU A 121 11.10 -6.46 -9.71
N ASN A 122 9.85 -6.02 -9.78
CA ASN A 122 8.67 -6.84 -9.46
C ASN A 122 7.58 -6.73 -10.53
N PRO A 123 7.89 -7.07 -11.80
CA PRO A 123 6.97 -6.80 -12.92
C PRO A 123 5.70 -7.65 -12.91
N TYR A 124 5.63 -8.72 -12.11
CA TYR A 124 4.49 -9.64 -12.05
C TYR A 124 3.55 -9.38 -10.86
N LYS A 125 3.75 -8.29 -10.13
CA LYS A 125 2.96 -7.97 -8.93
C LYS A 125 1.78 -7.03 -9.18
N HIS A 126 1.51 -6.66 -10.42
CA HIS A 126 0.40 -5.77 -10.75
C HIS A 126 -0.97 -6.43 -10.51
N LEU A 127 -1.95 -5.60 -10.17
CA LEU A 127 -3.34 -6.03 -9.99
C LEU A 127 -3.96 -6.37 -11.34
N MET A 128 -4.51 -7.58 -11.46
CA MET A 128 -5.24 -8.01 -12.65
C MET A 128 -6.67 -7.45 -12.68
N VAL A 129 -7.21 -7.10 -11.52
CA VAL A 129 -8.57 -6.61 -11.34
C VAL A 129 -8.52 -5.34 -10.49
N SER A 130 -9.28 -4.32 -10.90
CA SER A 130 -9.29 -3.03 -10.20
C SER A 130 -10.31 -2.95 -9.06
N ASP A 131 -11.31 -3.84 -9.03
CA ASP A 131 -12.34 -3.85 -7.98
C ASP A 131 -11.74 -4.36 -6.66
N PRO A 132 -11.67 -3.53 -5.61
CA PRO A 132 -11.08 -3.93 -4.32
C PRO A 132 -11.80 -5.10 -3.66
N GLN A 133 -13.12 -5.24 -3.84
CA GLN A 133 -13.85 -6.37 -3.27
C GLN A 133 -13.41 -7.71 -3.87
N ARG A 134 -12.96 -7.71 -5.11
CA ARG A 134 -12.49 -8.93 -5.79
C ARG A 134 -11.08 -9.30 -5.37
N TYR A 135 -10.13 -8.37 -5.34
CA TYR A 135 -8.74 -8.71 -5.00
C TYR A 135 -8.51 -8.80 -3.50
N ASP A 136 -9.30 -8.13 -2.65
CA ASP A 136 -9.22 -8.26 -1.20
C ASP A 136 -9.63 -9.65 -0.72
N ASN A 137 -10.47 -10.35 -1.48
CA ASN A 137 -10.97 -11.70 -1.14
C ASN A 137 -10.19 -12.81 -1.86
N ASP A 138 -9.08 -12.51 -2.50
CA ASP A 138 -8.26 -13.51 -3.17
C ASP A 138 -7.48 -14.33 -2.15
N ARG A 139 -7.90 -15.59 -1.98
CA ARG A 139 -7.28 -16.53 -1.02
C ARG A 139 -5.81 -16.82 -1.33
N MET A 140 -5.44 -16.81 -2.60
CA MET A 140 -4.07 -17.12 -3.02
C MET A 140 -3.05 -16.14 -2.44
N ILE A 141 -3.45 -14.89 -2.20
CA ILE A 141 -2.58 -13.87 -1.61
C ILE A 141 -2.25 -14.22 -0.16
N TYR A 142 -3.28 -14.60 0.61
CA TYR A 142 -3.14 -14.92 2.03
C TYR A 142 -2.36 -16.22 2.22
N GLU A 143 -2.68 -17.24 1.44
CA GLU A 143 -1.98 -18.52 1.46
C GLU A 143 -0.50 -18.36 1.11
N SER A 144 -0.19 -17.62 0.05
CA SER A 144 1.18 -17.32 -0.35
C SER A 144 1.96 -16.57 0.74
N HIS A 145 1.30 -15.66 1.44
CA HIS A 145 1.91 -14.91 2.54
C HIS A 145 2.16 -15.80 3.77
N GLU A 146 1.20 -16.64 4.12
CA GLU A 146 1.32 -17.60 5.22
C GLU A 146 2.43 -18.62 4.95
N GLU A 147 2.52 -19.14 3.74
CA GLU A 147 3.59 -20.04 3.34
C GLU A 147 4.98 -19.42 3.51
N LYS A 148 5.14 -18.17 3.12
CA LYS A 148 6.41 -17.45 3.27
C LYS A 148 6.79 -17.26 4.74
N ILE A 149 5.86 -16.89 5.58
CA ILE A 149 6.09 -16.76 7.03
C ILE A 149 6.45 -18.10 7.64
N SER A 150 5.72 -19.15 7.30
CA SER A 150 5.98 -20.51 7.76
C SER A 150 7.37 -20.99 7.37
N PHE A 151 7.79 -20.73 6.12
CA PHE A 151 9.11 -21.09 5.63
C PHE A 151 10.24 -20.35 6.37
N CYS A 152 10.09 -19.07 6.60
CA CYS A 152 11.07 -18.28 7.36
C CYS A 152 11.17 -18.76 8.80
N THR A 153 10.03 -19.05 9.43
CA THR A 153 9.99 -19.57 10.79
C THR A 153 10.68 -20.94 10.90
N SER A 154 10.43 -21.83 9.97
CA SER A 154 11.08 -23.15 9.91
C SER A 154 12.59 -23.03 9.77
N ARG A 155 13.08 -22.15 8.93
CA ARG A 155 14.52 -21.91 8.76
C ARG A 155 15.19 -21.36 10.01
N LEU A 156 14.50 -20.48 10.73
CA LEU A 156 15.02 -19.94 11.99
C LEU A 156 15.08 -21.01 13.08
N MET A 157 14.19 -22.00 13.05
CA MET A 157 14.17 -23.09 14.02
C MET A 157 15.20 -24.18 13.69
N GLU A 158 15.65 -24.30 12.46
CA GLU A 158 16.70 -25.27 12.03
C GLU A 158 18.13 -24.76 12.30
N SER A 159 18.28 -23.51 12.64
CA SER A 159 19.57 -22.93 13.01
C SER A 159 19.79 -23.00 14.52
#